data_d983edb558d02bab13dd6c372ea62fcf
#
_entry.id   d983edb558d02bab13dd6c372ea62fcf
#
_cell.length_a   1.000
_cell.length_b   1.000
_cell.length_c   1.000
_cell.angle_alpha   90.00
_cell.angle_beta   90.00
_cell.angle_gamma   90.00
#
_symmetry.space_group_name_H-M   'P 1'
#
loop_
_entity.id
_entity.type
_entity.pdbx_description
1 polymer ?
#
loop_
_entity_poly.entity_id
_entity_poly.type
_entity_poly.pdbx_seq_one_letter_code
_entity_poly.pdbx_strand_id
1 'polypeptide(L)'
;MGPVLYSFRRCPYAMRARLALAAAGLEVELREVALKAKAPELLEASPKGTVPVLVQAGGPVLEESLEIMRWALEQGDPLGWLEGDGAETAALLAQNDGPFKRHLDRFKYPDRYGDVDRLEHRSAALAILREWEQRLQPGGWLLGARATLADWALLPFVRQFRSADPEGFDGEPGLDGLREWLARFENAPLFQQVMESPWAERRCWRSPRWLYHLALAADWQQARQQGEYRISTRGQSLDQVGFIHASYAHQLEATHQRFYADLEDLRLLVIDPTRLAAHG
;
A
#
# COMPACT_ATOMS: atom_id res chain seq x y z
N MET A 1 16.03 10.22 0.43
CA MET A 1 14.76 9.59 0.81
C MET A 1 14.79 8.16 0.37
N GLY A 2 14.36 7.22 1.20
CA GLY A 2 14.19 5.82 0.81
C GLY A 2 13.01 5.63 -0.15
N PRO A 3 12.81 4.42 -0.67
CA PRO A 3 11.65 4.12 -1.51
C PRO A 3 10.34 4.25 -0.73
N VAL A 4 9.25 4.63 -1.43
CA VAL A 4 7.92 4.82 -0.85
C VAL A 4 6.97 3.77 -1.44
N LEU A 5 6.29 3.01 -0.58
CA LEU A 5 5.25 2.07 -0.98
C LEU A 5 3.87 2.62 -0.63
N TYR A 6 3.07 2.93 -1.63
CA TYR A 6 1.64 3.15 -1.48
C TYR A 6 0.92 1.81 -1.41
N SER A 7 0.15 1.61 -0.36
CA SER A 7 -0.43 0.31 -0.05
C SER A 7 -1.81 0.45 0.58
N PHE A 8 -2.57 -0.63 0.56
CA PHE A 8 -3.80 -0.76 1.32
C PHE A 8 -3.79 -2.10 2.05
N ARG A 9 -3.97 -2.08 3.37
CA ARG A 9 -3.77 -3.25 4.24
C ARG A 9 -4.44 -4.51 3.75
N ARG A 10 -5.72 -4.42 3.36
CA ARG A 10 -6.56 -5.57 2.97
C ARG A 10 -6.48 -5.93 1.48
N CYS A 11 -5.76 -5.16 0.67
CA CYS A 11 -5.61 -5.46 -0.76
C CYS A 11 -4.63 -6.63 -0.95
N PRO A 12 -5.02 -7.73 -1.61
CA PRO A 12 -4.15 -8.87 -1.82
C PRO A 12 -2.93 -8.54 -2.70
N TYR A 13 -3.09 -7.69 -3.70
CA TYR A 13 -1.97 -7.20 -4.51
C TYR A 13 -0.98 -6.39 -3.69
N ALA A 14 -1.47 -5.47 -2.85
CA ALA A 14 -0.60 -4.68 -1.99
C ALA A 14 0.06 -5.55 -0.88
N MET A 15 -0.58 -6.63 -0.49
CA MET A 15 -0.01 -7.61 0.45
C MET A 15 1.17 -8.35 -0.18
N ARG A 16 1.08 -8.76 -1.45
CA ARG A 16 2.21 -9.31 -2.21
C ARG A 16 3.45 -8.43 -2.13
N ALA A 17 3.30 -7.15 -2.44
CA ALA A 17 4.41 -6.19 -2.42
C ALA A 17 5.04 -6.07 -1.03
N ARG A 18 4.21 -5.94 0.02
CA ARG A 18 4.72 -5.87 1.40
C ARG A 18 5.48 -7.12 1.83
N LEU A 19 4.94 -8.29 1.48
CA LEU A 19 5.57 -9.58 1.81
C LEU A 19 6.94 -9.72 1.17
N ALA A 20 7.05 -9.40 -0.13
CA ALA A 20 8.33 -9.52 -0.83
C ALA A 20 9.37 -8.51 -0.34
N LEU A 21 8.96 -7.26 -0.09
CA LEU A 21 9.84 -6.24 0.48
C LEU A 21 10.36 -6.65 1.86
N ALA A 22 9.49 -7.16 2.72
CA ALA A 22 9.87 -7.64 4.05
C ALA A 22 10.74 -8.90 3.97
N ALA A 23 10.44 -9.85 3.08
CA ALA A 23 11.25 -11.06 2.86
C ALA A 23 12.67 -10.73 2.38
N ALA A 24 12.79 -9.72 1.51
CA ALA A 24 14.07 -9.21 1.02
C ALA A 24 14.82 -8.33 2.03
N GLY A 25 14.21 -8.01 3.18
CA GLY A 25 14.81 -7.12 4.19
C GLY A 25 14.92 -5.67 3.74
N LEU A 26 14.09 -5.24 2.80
CA LEU A 26 14.11 -3.88 2.27
C LEU A 26 13.25 -2.94 3.12
N GLU A 27 13.84 -1.84 3.52
CA GLU A 27 13.14 -0.76 4.22
C GLU A 27 12.47 0.17 3.21
N VAL A 28 11.17 0.43 3.41
CA VAL A 28 10.39 1.37 2.61
C VAL A 28 9.56 2.24 3.53
N GLU A 29 9.32 3.48 3.10
CA GLU A 29 8.29 4.31 3.72
C GLU A 29 6.92 3.78 3.29
N LEU A 30 6.17 3.22 4.24
CA LEU A 30 4.88 2.61 3.96
C LEU A 30 3.75 3.63 4.14
N ARG A 31 2.97 3.88 3.08
CA ARG A 31 1.84 4.80 3.08
C ARG A 31 0.53 4.07 2.82
N GLU A 32 -0.37 4.08 3.81
CA GLU A 32 -1.69 3.50 3.61
C GLU A 32 -2.61 4.48 2.86
N VAL A 33 -3.23 3.99 1.80
CA VAL A 33 -4.09 4.76 0.92
C VAL A 33 -5.55 4.66 1.37
N ALA A 34 -6.21 5.80 1.52
CA ALA A 34 -7.66 5.87 1.63
C ALA A 34 -8.27 5.76 0.23
N LEU A 35 -8.80 4.59 -0.14
CA LEU A 35 -9.27 4.30 -1.51
C LEU A 35 -10.34 5.27 -2.03
N LYS A 36 -11.14 5.87 -1.13
CA LYS A 36 -12.17 6.87 -1.47
C LYS A 36 -11.64 8.29 -1.57
N ALA A 37 -10.45 8.55 -1.03
CA ALA A 37 -9.80 9.85 -1.02
C ALA A 37 -8.30 9.64 -1.27
N LYS A 38 -7.97 9.30 -2.52
CA LYS A 38 -6.59 9.01 -2.92
C LYS A 38 -5.74 10.27 -2.84
N ALA A 39 -4.54 10.11 -2.30
CA ALA A 39 -3.60 11.19 -2.19
C ALA A 39 -3.12 11.68 -3.58
N PRO A 40 -2.98 12.99 -3.77
CA PRO A 40 -2.50 13.55 -5.04
C PRO A 40 -1.17 12.96 -5.49
N GLU A 41 -0.27 12.70 -4.57
CA GLU A 41 1.07 12.15 -4.85
C GLU A 41 1.02 10.71 -5.38
N LEU A 42 0.03 9.92 -4.93
CA LEU A 42 -0.21 8.61 -5.52
C LEU A 42 -0.65 8.77 -6.99
N LEU A 43 -1.58 9.68 -7.27
CA LEU A 43 -2.11 9.90 -8.61
C LEU A 43 -1.07 10.50 -9.55
N GLU A 44 -0.12 11.28 -9.02
CA GLU A 44 1.01 11.80 -9.77
C GLU A 44 2.04 10.70 -10.09
N ALA A 45 2.32 9.82 -9.12
CA ALA A 45 3.22 8.69 -9.31
C ALA A 45 2.62 7.61 -10.22
N SER A 46 1.31 7.39 -10.12
CA SER A 46 0.56 6.38 -10.86
C SER A 46 -0.84 6.91 -11.19
N PRO A 47 -1.07 7.38 -12.43
CA PRO A 47 -2.39 7.86 -12.87
C PRO A 47 -3.51 6.82 -12.75
N LYS A 48 -3.19 5.52 -12.77
CA LYS A 48 -4.16 4.44 -12.50
C LYS A 48 -4.80 4.57 -11.12
N GLY A 49 -4.07 5.15 -10.14
CA GLY A 49 -4.53 5.32 -8.77
C GLY A 49 -4.88 4.00 -8.07
N THR A 50 -4.30 2.89 -8.52
CA THR A 50 -4.40 1.58 -7.87
C THR A 50 -3.27 1.38 -6.85
N VAL A 51 -3.35 0.34 -6.04
CA VAL A 51 -2.30 -0.07 -5.12
C VAL A 51 -2.00 -1.56 -5.30
N PRO A 52 -0.71 -1.98 -5.14
CA PRO A 52 0.45 -1.20 -4.68
C PRO A 52 1.06 -0.31 -5.75
N VAL A 53 1.78 0.72 -5.32
CA VAL A 53 2.71 1.50 -6.14
C VAL A 53 4.00 1.70 -5.35
N LEU A 54 5.13 1.33 -5.91
CA LEU A 54 6.45 1.55 -5.34
C LEU A 54 7.17 2.66 -6.09
N VAL A 55 7.45 3.75 -5.39
CA VAL A 55 8.25 4.87 -5.89
C VAL A 55 9.68 4.70 -5.38
N GLN A 56 10.60 4.41 -6.27
CA GLN A 56 12.00 4.24 -5.93
C GLN A 56 12.72 5.59 -5.84
N ALA A 57 13.68 5.71 -4.93
CA ALA A 57 14.51 6.91 -4.83
C ALA A 57 15.42 7.03 -6.05
N GLY A 58 15.06 7.93 -6.97
CA GLY A 58 15.82 8.15 -8.22
C GLY A 58 15.70 7.05 -9.27
N GLY A 59 14.74 6.13 -9.10
CA GLY A 59 14.46 5.03 -10.01
C GLY A 59 13.04 5.07 -10.59
N PRO A 60 12.66 4.05 -11.36
CA PRO A 60 11.33 3.95 -11.93
C PRO A 60 10.25 3.75 -10.86
N VAL A 61 9.02 4.11 -11.22
CA VAL A 61 7.82 3.76 -10.45
C VAL A 61 7.35 2.38 -10.90
N LEU A 62 7.15 1.46 -9.94
CA LEU A 62 6.59 0.14 -10.18
C LEU A 62 5.13 0.11 -9.75
N GLU A 63 4.23 -0.24 -10.67
CA GLU A 63 2.79 -0.17 -10.47
C GLU A 63 2.12 -1.54 -10.34
N GLU A 64 2.81 -2.61 -10.72
CA GLU A 64 2.27 -3.97 -10.67
C GLU A 64 2.87 -4.76 -9.50
N SER A 65 2.00 -5.46 -8.77
CA SER A 65 2.43 -6.16 -7.55
C SER A 65 3.50 -7.22 -7.80
N LEU A 66 3.42 -7.93 -8.92
CA LEU A 66 4.42 -8.96 -9.28
C LEU A 66 5.76 -8.34 -9.69
N GLU A 67 5.74 -7.19 -10.35
CA GLU A 67 6.97 -6.45 -10.65
C GLU A 67 7.66 -6.01 -9.36
N ILE A 68 6.89 -5.49 -8.40
CA ILE A 68 7.42 -5.11 -7.08
C ILE A 68 7.99 -6.32 -6.34
N MET A 69 7.29 -7.48 -6.39
CA MET A 69 7.79 -8.71 -5.77
C MET A 69 9.13 -9.13 -6.38
N ARG A 70 9.22 -9.21 -7.71
CA ARG A 70 10.44 -9.61 -8.40
C ARG A 70 11.57 -8.63 -8.14
N TRP A 71 11.31 -7.34 -8.29
CA TRP A 71 12.30 -6.30 -8.01
C TRP A 71 12.86 -6.41 -6.58
N ALA A 72 11.99 -6.62 -5.60
CA ALA A 72 12.43 -6.76 -4.20
C ALA A 72 13.32 -7.99 -4.00
N LEU A 73 12.89 -9.14 -4.53
CA LEU A 73 13.62 -10.40 -4.40
C LEU A 73 14.93 -10.42 -5.21
N GLU A 74 15.03 -9.68 -6.30
CA GLU A 74 16.28 -9.48 -7.04
C GLU A 74 17.31 -8.67 -6.25
N GLN A 75 16.89 -7.83 -5.29
CA GLN A 75 17.82 -7.15 -4.38
C GLN A 75 18.34 -8.10 -3.28
N GLY A 76 17.55 -9.11 -2.92
CA GLY A 76 17.91 -10.14 -1.95
C GLY A 76 16.79 -11.14 -1.77
N ASP A 77 17.08 -12.42 -1.92
CA ASP A 77 16.12 -13.53 -1.75
C ASP A 77 16.60 -14.55 -0.71
N PRO A 78 16.71 -14.14 0.58
CA PRO A 78 17.23 -15.03 1.62
C PRO A 78 16.35 -16.26 1.89
N LEU A 79 15.09 -16.23 1.44
CA LEU A 79 14.13 -17.32 1.59
C LEU A 79 14.00 -18.20 0.35
N GLY A 80 14.69 -17.87 -0.74
CA GLY A 80 14.72 -18.65 -1.98
C GLY A 80 13.38 -18.69 -2.72
N TRP A 81 12.59 -17.61 -2.68
CA TRP A 81 11.29 -17.59 -3.35
C TRP A 81 11.38 -17.63 -4.87
N LEU A 82 12.47 -17.14 -5.45
CA LEU A 82 12.71 -17.18 -6.88
C LEU A 82 13.27 -18.52 -7.34
N GLU A 83 13.65 -19.42 -6.42
CA GLU A 83 14.05 -20.77 -6.77
C GLU A 83 12.88 -21.53 -7.40
N GLY A 84 13.06 -22.01 -8.62
CA GLY A 84 11.99 -22.68 -9.38
C GLY A 84 10.97 -21.73 -10.03
N ASP A 85 11.25 -20.40 -10.04
CA ASP A 85 10.43 -19.45 -10.80
C ASP A 85 10.58 -19.69 -12.30
N GLY A 86 9.56 -20.27 -12.88
CA GLY A 86 9.55 -20.69 -14.28
C GLY A 86 8.13 -20.81 -14.82
N ALA A 87 7.94 -21.68 -15.80
CA ALA A 87 6.67 -21.82 -16.52
C ALA A 87 5.49 -22.19 -15.61
N GLU A 88 5.71 -23.04 -14.61
CA GLU A 88 4.64 -23.43 -13.67
C GLU A 88 4.23 -22.28 -12.75
N THR A 89 5.20 -21.54 -12.21
CA THR A 89 4.93 -20.30 -11.46
C THR A 89 4.15 -19.32 -12.32
N ALA A 90 4.57 -19.07 -13.56
CA ALA A 90 3.89 -18.18 -14.48
C ALA A 90 2.43 -18.61 -14.75
N ALA A 91 2.19 -19.91 -14.93
CA ALA A 91 0.86 -20.47 -15.14
C ALA A 91 -0.05 -20.26 -13.91
N LEU A 92 0.44 -20.54 -12.71
CA LEU A 92 -0.29 -20.32 -11.45
C LEU A 92 -0.62 -18.84 -11.23
N LEU A 93 0.33 -17.95 -11.47
CA LEU A 93 0.11 -16.50 -11.36
C LEU A 93 -0.93 -16.02 -12.38
N ALA A 94 -0.86 -16.48 -13.61
CA ALA A 94 -1.85 -16.15 -14.65
C ALA A 94 -3.25 -16.66 -14.29
N GLN A 95 -3.35 -17.87 -13.75
CA GLN A 95 -4.61 -18.45 -13.30
C GLN A 95 -5.20 -17.65 -12.12
N ASN A 96 -4.35 -17.24 -11.18
CA ASN A 96 -4.79 -16.43 -10.04
C ASN A 96 -5.23 -15.04 -10.47
N ASP A 97 -4.41 -14.31 -11.22
CA ASP A 97 -4.66 -12.90 -11.55
C ASP A 97 -5.74 -12.72 -12.64
N GLY A 98 -5.99 -13.77 -13.40
CA GLY A 98 -7.03 -13.83 -14.43
C GLY A 98 -8.35 -14.45 -13.92
N PRO A 99 -8.57 -15.75 -14.17
CA PRO A 99 -9.84 -16.40 -13.90
C PRO A 99 -10.20 -16.43 -12.41
N PHE A 100 -9.26 -16.81 -11.52
CA PHE A 100 -9.58 -16.87 -10.09
C PHE A 100 -9.98 -15.50 -9.53
N LYS A 101 -9.20 -14.48 -9.82
CA LYS A 101 -9.49 -13.11 -9.35
C LYS A 101 -10.81 -12.59 -9.90
N ARG A 102 -11.13 -12.87 -11.15
CA ARG A 102 -12.42 -12.51 -11.75
C ARG A 102 -13.61 -13.12 -11.01
N HIS A 103 -13.51 -14.40 -10.65
CA HIS A 103 -14.56 -15.08 -9.90
C HIS A 103 -14.62 -14.63 -8.44
N LEU A 104 -13.47 -14.47 -7.80
CA LEU A 104 -13.37 -13.93 -6.44
C LEU A 104 -14.04 -12.55 -6.31
N ASP A 105 -13.81 -11.64 -7.25
CA ASP A 105 -14.38 -10.29 -7.17
C ASP A 105 -15.92 -10.32 -7.31
N ARG A 106 -16.44 -11.13 -8.23
CA ARG A 106 -17.89 -11.27 -8.44
C ARG A 106 -18.57 -12.00 -7.28
N PHE A 107 -17.89 -12.97 -6.70
CA PHE A 107 -18.36 -13.63 -5.49
C PHE A 107 -18.40 -12.67 -4.29
N LYS A 108 -17.34 -11.87 -4.11
CA LYS A 108 -17.20 -11.00 -2.94
C LYS A 108 -17.98 -9.68 -3.06
N TYR A 109 -18.11 -9.15 -4.26
CA TYR A 109 -18.69 -7.84 -4.54
C TYR A 109 -19.72 -7.89 -5.68
N PRO A 110 -20.76 -8.75 -5.58
CA PRO A 110 -21.71 -8.96 -6.68
C PRO A 110 -22.33 -7.64 -7.16
N ASP A 111 -22.68 -6.75 -6.24
CA ASP A 111 -23.32 -5.46 -6.54
C ASP A 111 -22.52 -4.53 -7.48
N ARG A 112 -21.23 -4.83 -7.70
CA ARG A 112 -20.38 -4.06 -8.62
C ARG A 112 -20.46 -4.50 -10.07
N TYR A 113 -21.08 -5.65 -10.33
CA TYR A 113 -21.01 -6.32 -11.63
C TYR A 113 -22.38 -6.55 -12.28
N GLY A 114 -23.43 -5.89 -11.76
CA GLY A 114 -24.79 -6.08 -12.26
C GLY A 114 -25.40 -7.42 -11.81
N ASP A 115 -26.22 -8.03 -12.66
CA ASP A 115 -26.89 -9.30 -12.37
C ASP A 115 -25.93 -10.49 -12.52
N VAL A 116 -25.02 -10.65 -11.58
CA VAL A 116 -24.13 -11.83 -11.52
C VAL A 116 -24.63 -12.83 -10.46
N ASP A 117 -24.63 -14.11 -10.80
CA ASP A 117 -24.89 -15.17 -9.83
C ASP A 117 -23.64 -15.36 -8.95
N ARG A 118 -23.75 -14.87 -7.72
CA ARG A 118 -22.68 -14.99 -6.71
C ARG A 118 -22.26 -16.45 -6.47
N LEU A 119 -23.22 -17.40 -6.47
CA LEU A 119 -22.95 -18.80 -6.21
C LEU A 119 -22.28 -19.51 -7.40
N GLU A 120 -22.65 -19.12 -8.63
CA GLU A 120 -21.93 -19.58 -9.81
C GLU A 120 -20.44 -19.17 -9.76
N HIS A 121 -20.18 -17.93 -9.41
CA HIS A 121 -18.81 -17.44 -9.27
C HIS A 121 -18.06 -18.08 -8.11
N ARG A 122 -18.74 -18.38 -7.00
CA ARG A 122 -18.16 -19.18 -5.91
C ARG A 122 -17.75 -20.58 -6.42
N SER A 123 -18.64 -21.25 -7.11
CA SER A 123 -18.41 -22.58 -7.63
C SER A 123 -17.25 -22.63 -8.63
N ALA A 124 -17.17 -21.66 -9.52
CA ALA A 124 -16.07 -21.53 -10.49
C ALA A 124 -14.72 -21.22 -9.79
N ALA A 125 -14.70 -20.41 -8.76
CA ALA A 125 -13.50 -20.17 -7.94
C ALA A 125 -13.07 -21.45 -7.21
N LEU A 126 -14.03 -22.20 -6.64
CA LEU A 126 -13.76 -23.48 -5.98
C LEU A 126 -13.19 -24.53 -6.94
N ALA A 127 -13.61 -24.55 -8.20
CA ALA A 127 -13.02 -25.45 -9.20
C ALA A 127 -11.51 -25.19 -9.35
N ILE A 128 -11.09 -23.92 -9.42
CA ILE A 128 -9.68 -23.54 -9.49
C ILE A 128 -8.95 -23.93 -8.19
N LEU A 129 -9.58 -23.67 -7.04
CA LEU A 129 -8.99 -24.06 -5.75
C LEU A 129 -8.77 -25.57 -5.64
N ARG A 130 -9.66 -26.39 -6.19
CA ARG A 130 -9.48 -27.86 -6.24
C ARG A 130 -8.32 -28.30 -7.13
N GLU A 131 -8.03 -27.55 -8.20
CA GLU A 131 -6.80 -27.79 -9.00
C GLU A 131 -5.54 -27.51 -8.18
N TRP A 132 -5.55 -26.44 -7.37
CA TRP A 132 -4.42 -26.13 -6.48
C TRP A 132 -4.32 -27.11 -5.32
N GLU A 133 -5.43 -27.58 -4.76
CA GLU A 133 -5.46 -28.64 -3.73
C GLU A 133 -4.72 -29.89 -4.19
N GLN A 134 -4.92 -30.30 -5.45
CA GLN A 134 -4.27 -31.49 -6.03
C GLN A 134 -2.73 -31.36 -6.09
N ARG A 135 -2.18 -30.14 -6.07
CA ARG A 135 -0.74 -29.90 -6.04
C ARG A 135 -0.16 -29.99 -4.63
N LEU A 136 -0.99 -29.74 -3.63
CA LEU A 136 -0.56 -29.68 -2.22
C LEU A 136 -0.42 -31.09 -1.66
N GLN A 137 0.83 -31.54 -1.52
CA GLN A 137 1.12 -32.74 -0.72
C GLN A 137 1.01 -32.40 0.78
N PRO A 138 0.76 -33.38 1.68
CA PRO A 138 0.76 -33.13 3.10
C PRO A 138 2.02 -32.38 3.56
N GLY A 139 1.84 -31.19 4.17
CA GLY A 139 2.93 -30.31 4.56
C GLY A 139 3.68 -29.62 3.42
N GLY A 140 3.30 -29.86 2.15
CA GLY A 140 3.94 -29.29 0.97
C GLY A 140 3.46 -27.88 0.59
N TRP A 141 4.02 -27.38 -0.50
CA TRP A 141 3.70 -26.12 -1.13
C TRP A 141 3.30 -26.38 -2.59
N LEU A 142 2.80 -25.39 -3.30
CA LEU A 142 2.25 -25.57 -4.66
C LEU A 142 3.24 -26.19 -5.66
N LEU A 143 4.54 -25.91 -5.47
CA LEU A 143 5.60 -26.36 -6.38
C LEU A 143 6.66 -27.25 -5.69
N GLY A 144 6.34 -27.84 -4.53
CA GLY A 144 7.24 -28.78 -3.87
C GLY A 144 7.33 -28.63 -2.35
N ALA A 145 8.54 -28.88 -1.80
CA ALA A 145 8.74 -28.95 -0.36
C ALA A 145 8.96 -27.59 0.34
N ARG A 146 9.18 -26.51 -0.43
CA ARG A 146 9.43 -25.17 0.09
C ARG A 146 8.49 -24.15 -0.56
N ALA A 147 8.16 -23.10 0.20
CA ALA A 147 7.39 -21.98 -0.32
C ALA A 147 8.20 -21.23 -1.38
N THR A 148 7.54 -20.92 -2.49
CA THR A 148 8.10 -20.17 -3.61
C THR A 148 7.33 -18.87 -3.84
N LEU A 149 7.75 -18.10 -4.83
CA LEU A 149 7.02 -16.91 -5.29
C LEU A 149 5.54 -17.22 -5.58
N ALA A 150 5.24 -18.39 -6.16
CA ALA A 150 3.86 -18.79 -6.43
C ALA A 150 3.02 -18.82 -5.16
N ASP A 151 3.51 -19.45 -4.10
CA ASP A 151 2.78 -19.57 -2.84
C ASP A 151 2.48 -18.20 -2.23
N TRP A 152 3.51 -17.40 -2.05
CA TRP A 152 3.38 -16.09 -1.44
C TRP A 152 2.59 -15.08 -2.28
N ALA A 153 2.52 -15.30 -3.58
CA ALA A 153 1.71 -14.49 -4.47
C ALA A 153 0.24 -14.91 -4.50
N LEU A 154 -0.09 -16.19 -4.33
CA LEU A 154 -1.46 -16.69 -4.39
C LEU A 154 -2.18 -16.61 -3.03
N LEU A 155 -1.48 -16.89 -1.94
CA LEU A 155 -2.05 -16.96 -0.59
C LEU A 155 -2.88 -15.73 -0.17
N PRO A 156 -2.51 -14.48 -0.49
CA PRO A 156 -3.34 -13.31 -0.18
C PRO A 156 -4.74 -13.37 -0.81
N PHE A 157 -4.88 -14.01 -1.97
CA PHE A 157 -6.16 -14.12 -2.69
C PHE A 157 -7.01 -15.25 -2.14
N VAL A 158 -6.43 -16.39 -1.81
CA VAL A 158 -7.12 -17.48 -1.12
C VAL A 158 -7.62 -17.01 0.25
N ARG A 159 -6.80 -16.26 0.98
CA ARG A 159 -7.22 -15.58 2.21
C ARG A 159 -8.40 -14.65 1.98
N GLN A 160 -8.40 -13.89 0.89
CA GLN A 160 -9.50 -13.00 0.56
C GLN A 160 -10.78 -13.77 0.20
N PHE A 161 -10.66 -14.91 -0.47
CA PHE A 161 -11.78 -15.79 -0.78
C PHE A 161 -12.41 -16.36 0.50
N ARG A 162 -11.58 -16.94 1.41
CA ARG A 162 -12.04 -17.38 2.73
C ARG A 162 -12.72 -16.25 3.51
N SER A 163 -12.15 -15.05 3.50
CA SER A 163 -12.73 -13.89 4.22
C SER A 163 -14.09 -13.44 3.67
N ALA A 164 -14.48 -13.82 2.45
CA ALA A 164 -15.79 -13.52 1.88
C ALA A 164 -16.89 -14.49 2.36
N ASP A 165 -16.50 -15.70 2.74
CA ASP A 165 -17.39 -16.76 3.23
C ASP A 165 -16.58 -17.75 4.08
N PRO A 166 -16.26 -17.40 5.35
CA PRO A 166 -15.41 -18.24 6.20
C PRO A 166 -16.02 -19.62 6.46
N GLU A 167 -17.28 -19.67 6.84
CA GLU A 167 -17.97 -20.92 7.17
C GLU A 167 -18.06 -21.84 5.93
N GLY A 168 -18.42 -21.27 4.78
CA GLY A 168 -18.52 -22.02 3.55
C GLY A 168 -17.16 -22.51 3.03
N PHE A 169 -16.07 -21.78 3.24
CA PHE A 169 -14.72 -22.23 2.89
C PHE A 169 -14.22 -23.30 3.85
N ASP A 170 -14.38 -23.07 5.16
CA ASP A 170 -13.89 -23.99 6.19
C ASP A 170 -14.67 -25.32 6.19
N GLY A 171 -15.95 -25.30 5.80
CA GLY A 171 -16.79 -26.48 5.64
C GLY A 171 -16.74 -27.16 4.26
N GLU A 172 -16.03 -26.57 3.27
CA GLU A 172 -15.98 -27.13 1.92
C GLU A 172 -15.19 -28.46 1.89
N PRO A 173 -15.77 -29.57 1.44
CA PRO A 173 -15.06 -30.86 1.42
C PRO A 173 -13.93 -30.87 0.38
N GLY A 174 -12.83 -31.56 0.70
CA GLY A 174 -11.70 -31.74 -0.21
C GLY A 174 -10.84 -30.50 -0.44
N LEU A 175 -10.73 -29.62 0.56
CA LEU A 175 -9.83 -28.47 0.61
C LEU A 175 -8.93 -28.50 1.86
N ASP A 176 -8.62 -29.68 2.36
CA ASP A 176 -7.84 -29.83 3.60
C ASP A 176 -6.42 -29.29 3.47
N GLY A 177 -5.76 -29.62 2.36
CA GLY A 177 -4.42 -29.11 2.05
C GLY A 177 -4.39 -27.59 1.89
N LEU A 178 -5.39 -27.00 1.23
CA LEU A 178 -5.51 -25.55 1.10
C LEU A 178 -5.74 -24.86 2.45
N ARG A 179 -6.52 -25.44 3.34
CA ARG A 179 -6.71 -24.93 4.70
C ARG A 179 -5.41 -24.95 5.50
N GLU A 180 -4.65 -26.06 5.45
CA GLU A 180 -3.34 -26.15 6.09
C GLU A 180 -2.34 -25.17 5.49
N TRP A 181 -2.32 -25.06 4.15
CA TRP A 181 -1.46 -24.14 3.43
C TRP A 181 -1.75 -22.68 3.79
N LEU A 182 -3.04 -22.30 3.84
CA LEU A 182 -3.47 -20.98 4.27
C LEU A 182 -3.15 -20.71 5.75
N ALA A 183 -3.36 -21.69 6.62
CA ALA A 183 -3.05 -21.57 8.05
C ALA A 183 -1.55 -21.35 8.28
N ARG A 184 -0.68 -22.05 7.57
CA ARG A 184 0.78 -21.83 7.62
C ARG A 184 1.15 -20.40 7.22
N PHE A 185 0.50 -19.85 6.20
CA PHE A 185 0.71 -18.47 5.78
C PHE A 185 0.26 -17.49 6.86
N GLU A 186 -0.96 -17.64 7.37
CA GLU A 186 -1.50 -16.71 8.38
C GLU A 186 -0.72 -16.75 9.69
N ASN A 187 -0.11 -17.89 10.03
CA ASN A 187 0.75 -18.04 11.20
C ASN A 187 2.24 -17.71 10.95
N ALA A 188 2.61 -17.43 9.70
CA ALA A 188 4.00 -17.11 9.39
C ALA A 188 4.40 -15.76 10.03
N PRO A 189 5.56 -15.69 10.72
CA PRO A 189 6.05 -14.45 11.32
C PRO A 189 6.12 -13.29 10.33
N LEU A 190 6.51 -13.57 9.09
CA LEU A 190 6.57 -12.60 8.01
C LEU A 190 5.19 -11.99 7.71
N PHE A 191 4.14 -12.82 7.65
CA PHE A 191 2.77 -12.34 7.44
C PHE A 191 2.31 -11.46 8.60
N GLN A 192 2.55 -11.89 9.83
CA GLN A 192 2.20 -11.12 11.03
C GLN A 192 2.94 -9.77 11.03
N GLN A 193 4.23 -9.77 10.74
CA GLN A 193 5.04 -8.55 10.64
C GLN A 193 4.43 -7.54 9.65
N VAL A 194 4.05 -7.97 8.44
CA VAL A 194 3.51 -7.06 7.42
C VAL A 194 2.07 -6.64 7.68
N MET A 195 1.35 -7.34 8.54
CA MET A 195 -0.03 -7.03 8.90
C MET A 195 -0.15 -6.19 10.18
N GLU A 196 0.73 -6.37 11.12
CA GLU A 196 0.68 -5.73 12.44
C GLU A 196 1.52 -4.44 12.50
N SER A 197 2.68 -4.46 11.86
CA SER A 197 3.63 -3.35 11.91
C SER A 197 3.11 -2.11 11.18
N PRO A 198 3.55 -1.03 11.51
CA PRO A 198 3.20 0.36 11.85
C PRO A 198 1.78 0.82 11.51
N TRP A 199 0.88 -0.08 11.18
CA TRP A 199 -0.52 0.26 10.84
C TRP A 199 -1.39 0.59 12.06
N ALA A 200 -0.99 0.15 13.25
CA ALA A 200 -1.72 0.40 14.49
C ALA A 200 -1.77 1.90 14.83
N GLU A 201 -0.74 2.62 14.49
CA GLU A 201 -0.67 4.07 14.56
C GLU A 201 -0.95 4.67 13.20
N ARG A 202 -2.19 4.75 12.81
CA ARG A 202 -2.61 5.55 11.65
C ARG A 202 -2.39 7.02 11.96
N ARG A 203 -1.14 7.46 11.91
CA ARG A 203 -0.86 8.87 11.73
C ARG A 203 -1.48 9.27 10.40
N CYS A 204 -2.23 10.35 10.38
CA CYS A 204 -2.72 10.92 9.14
C CYS A 204 -1.55 10.92 8.15
N TRP A 205 -1.76 10.27 7.01
CA TRP A 205 -0.79 10.29 5.93
C TRP A 205 -0.46 11.76 5.63
N ARG A 206 0.81 12.11 5.77
CA ARG A 206 1.28 13.46 5.46
C ARG A 206 1.92 13.40 4.09
N SER A 207 1.43 14.26 3.22
CA SER A 207 2.02 14.44 1.91
C SER A 207 3.51 14.74 2.03
N PRO A 208 4.42 14.11 1.23
CA PRO A 208 5.82 14.51 1.16
C PRO A 208 6.01 15.81 0.37
N ARG A 209 4.95 16.37 -0.21
CA ARG A 209 5.04 17.64 -0.93
C ARG A 209 5.40 18.74 0.04
N TRP A 210 6.27 19.60 -0.41
CA TRP A 210 6.62 20.82 0.28
C TRP A 210 5.37 21.62 0.59
N LEU A 211 5.30 22.09 1.83
CA LEU A 211 4.31 23.05 2.27
C LEU A 211 4.93 24.44 2.21
N TYR A 212 4.11 25.41 1.96
CA TYR A 212 4.54 26.80 1.80
C TYR A 212 3.74 27.69 2.73
N HIS A 213 4.44 28.57 3.44
CA HIS A 213 3.84 29.58 4.28
C HIS A 213 4.30 30.98 3.82
N LEU A 214 3.33 31.88 3.65
CA LEU A 214 3.61 33.27 3.34
C LEU A 214 3.78 34.04 4.66
N ALA A 215 4.99 34.46 4.93
CA ALA A 215 5.36 35.19 6.13
C ALA A 215 5.66 36.67 5.81
N LEU A 216 5.32 37.57 6.73
CA LEU A 216 5.84 38.95 6.68
C LEU A 216 7.36 38.90 6.89
N ALA A 217 8.11 39.71 6.14
CA ALA A 217 9.56 39.76 6.28
C ALA A 217 10.03 40.09 7.70
N ALA A 218 9.32 41.00 8.38
CA ALA A 218 9.58 41.39 9.76
C ALA A 218 9.41 40.20 10.72
N ASP A 219 8.30 39.45 10.59
CA ASP A 219 8.00 38.29 11.44
C ASP A 219 9.05 37.18 11.25
N TRP A 220 9.47 36.97 10.01
CA TRP A 220 10.53 36.00 9.70
C TRP A 220 11.88 36.43 10.28
N GLN A 221 12.22 37.70 10.18
CA GLN A 221 13.46 38.23 10.76
C GLN A 221 13.49 38.08 12.28
N GLN A 222 12.37 38.36 12.95
CA GLN A 222 12.22 38.14 14.39
C GLN A 222 12.37 36.67 14.74
N ALA A 223 11.68 35.78 14.03
CA ALA A 223 11.76 34.33 14.24
C ALA A 223 13.18 33.80 14.11
N ARG A 224 13.95 34.30 13.14
CA ARG A 224 15.36 33.93 13.01
C ARG A 224 16.24 34.32 14.19
N GLN A 225 15.92 35.41 14.87
CA GLN A 225 16.64 35.82 16.07
C GLN A 225 16.24 35.00 17.29
N GLN A 226 14.95 34.61 17.36
CA GLN A 226 14.39 33.81 18.46
C GLN A 226 14.62 32.31 18.31
N GLY A 227 14.94 31.84 17.13
CA GLY A 227 15.11 30.40 16.82
C GLY A 227 13.80 29.66 16.58
N GLU A 228 12.65 30.32 16.63
CA GLU A 228 11.33 29.71 16.38
C GLU A 228 10.39 30.66 15.64
N TYR A 229 9.46 30.10 14.85
CA TYR A 229 8.42 30.86 14.15
C TYR A 229 7.04 30.51 14.71
N ARG A 230 6.34 31.51 15.26
CA ARG A 230 5.06 31.34 15.98
C ARG A 230 3.90 32.14 15.37
N ILE A 231 3.99 32.54 14.11
CA ILE A 231 2.91 33.25 13.42
C ILE A 231 2.10 32.26 12.59
N SER A 232 0.80 32.19 12.86
CA SER A 232 -0.12 31.29 12.17
C SER A 232 -0.45 31.79 10.76
N THR A 233 -0.83 33.08 10.69
CA THR A 233 -1.10 33.85 9.47
C THR A 233 -0.97 35.32 9.80
N ARG A 234 -1.14 36.18 8.80
CA ARG A 234 -1.06 37.64 9.01
C ARG A 234 -1.90 38.11 10.19
N GLY A 235 -1.26 38.68 11.20
CA GLY A 235 -1.91 39.22 12.38
C GLY A 235 -2.43 38.22 13.40
N GLN A 236 -2.12 36.95 13.26
CA GLN A 236 -2.54 35.88 14.18
C GLN A 236 -1.37 34.99 14.58
N SER A 237 -1.20 34.80 15.89
CA SER A 237 -0.15 33.92 16.41
C SER A 237 -0.59 32.45 16.45
N LEU A 238 0.41 31.54 16.54
CA LEU A 238 0.20 30.14 16.77
C LEU A 238 -0.61 29.84 18.03
N ASP A 239 -0.35 30.62 19.10
CA ASP A 239 -1.05 30.44 20.38
C ASP A 239 -2.55 30.81 20.30
N GLN A 240 -2.90 31.75 19.43
CA GLN A 240 -4.30 32.15 19.20
C GLN A 240 -5.07 31.15 18.33
N VAL A 241 -4.39 30.51 17.35
CA VAL A 241 -5.04 29.70 16.34
C VAL A 241 -4.82 28.21 16.56
N GLY A 242 -3.72 27.81 17.21
CA GLY A 242 -3.36 26.44 17.49
C GLY A 242 -2.60 25.71 16.36
N PHE A 243 -2.44 26.35 15.20
CA PHE A 243 -1.70 25.79 14.06
C PHE A 243 -1.14 26.91 13.16
N ILE A 244 -0.17 26.57 12.29
CA ILE A 244 0.35 27.47 11.26
C ILE A 244 -0.32 27.15 9.93
N HIS A 245 -0.95 28.13 9.30
CA HIS A 245 -1.53 27.99 7.98
C HIS A 245 -0.44 27.76 6.94
N ALA A 246 -0.60 26.73 6.13
CA ALA A 246 0.29 26.44 5.01
C ALA A 246 -0.51 26.07 3.76
N SER A 247 0.09 26.27 2.62
CA SER A 247 -0.50 26.00 1.31
C SER A 247 0.38 25.04 0.51
N TYR A 248 -0.20 24.26 -0.37
CA TYR A 248 0.54 23.63 -1.45
C TYR A 248 0.92 24.65 -2.53
N ALA A 249 1.91 24.33 -3.35
CA ALA A 249 2.41 25.23 -4.40
C ALA A 249 1.28 25.78 -5.31
N HIS A 250 0.35 24.93 -5.72
CA HIS A 250 -0.78 25.31 -6.59
C HIS A 250 -1.83 26.23 -5.91
N GLN A 251 -1.77 26.37 -4.59
CA GLN A 251 -2.68 27.21 -3.81
C GLN A 251 -2.08 28.60 -3.50
N LEU A 252 -0.76 28.76 -3.69
CA LEU A 252 -0.03 29.95 -3.26
C LEU A 252 -0.56 31.25 -3.88
N GLU A 253 -0.81 31.24 -5.18
CA GLU A 253 -1.28 32.44 -5.87
C GLU A 253 -2.64 32.90 -5.34
N ALA A 254 -3.59 31.96 -5.19
CA ALA A 254 -4.90 32.25 -4.64
C ALA A 254 -4.82 32.72 -3.17
N THR A 255 -3.94 32.11 -2.37
CA THR A 255 -3.68 32.51 -0.99
C THR A 255 -3.08 33.91 -0.93
N HIS A 256 -2.09 34.21 -1.75
CA HIS A 256 -1.48 35.53 -1.85
C HIS A 256 -2.53 36.60 -2.23
N GLN A 257 -3.26 36.39 -3.31
CA GLN A 257 -4.29 37.33 -3.78
C GLN A 257 -5.36 37.59 -2.72
N ARG A 258 -5.74 36.57 -1.97
CA ARG A 258 -6.83 36.70 -0.98
C ARG A 258 -6.41 37.39 0.32
N PHE A 259 -5.18 37.17 0.79
CA PHE A 259 -4.78 37.55 2.15
C PHE A 259 -3.57 38.50 2.21
N TYR A 260 -2.82 38.64 1.10
CA TYR A 260 -1.54 39.35 1.08
C TYR A 260 -1.34 40.25 -0.15
N ALA A 261 -2.38 40.46 -0.97
CA ALA A 261 -2.26 41.22 -2.22
C ALA A 261 -1.83 42.71 -2.00
N ASP A 262 -2.00 43.23 -0.80
CA ASP A 262 -1.62 44.57 -0.42
C ASP A 262 -0.17 44.70 0.12
N LEU A 263 0.62 43.63 0.03
CA LEU A 263 1.95 43.54 0.62
C LEU A 263 3.00 43.19 -0.45
N GLU A 264 4.11 43.93 -0.44
CA GLU A 264 5.23 43.70 -1.36
C GLU A 264 6.39 42.93 -0.71
N ASP A 265 6.56 43.03 0.63
CA ASP A 265 7.69 42.39 1.34
C ASP A 265 7.27 41.14 2.10
N LEU A 266 7.10 40.06 1.33
CA LEU A 266 6.80 38.73 1.83
C LEU A 266 8.00 37.80 1.74
N ARG A 267 8.02 36.81 2.59
CA ARG A 267 8.94 35.66 2.55
C ARG A 267 8.16 34.39 2.33
N LEU A 268 8.58 33.63 1.36
CA LEU A 268 8.05 32.28 1.14
C LEU A 268 8.87 31.29 1.96
N LEU A 269 8.26 30.78 3.03
CA LEU A 269 8.87 29.73 3.83
C LEU A 269 8.54 28.38 3.21
N VAL A 270 9.57 27.60 2.94
CA VAL A 270 9.44 26.26 2.40
C VAL A 270 9.59 25.28 3.55
N ILE A 271 8.55 24.50 3.80
CA ILE A 271 8.45 23.59 4.94
C ILE A 271 8.53 22.17 4.43
N ASP A 272 9.51 21.43 4.94
CA ASP A 272 9.64 19.99 4.68
C ASP A 272 8.72 19.21 5.63
N PRO A 273 7.61 18.63 5.14
CA PRO A 273 6.68 17.91 6.01
C PRO A 273 7.30 16.64 6.62
N THR A 274 8.35 16.10 6.01
CA THR A 274 9.02 14.91 6.54
C THR A 274 9.79 15.24 7.83
N ARG A 275 10.32 16.46 7.94
CA ARG A 275 10.97 16.96 9.16
C ARG A 275 9.98 17.30 10.26
N LEU A 276 8.80 17.80 9.91
CA LEU A 276 7.74 18.07 10.88
C LEU A 276 7.26 16.76 11.55
N ALA A 277 7.19 15.67 10.80
CA ALA A 277 6.76 14.38 11.30
C ALA A 277 7.74 13.76 12.33
N ALA A 278 9.00 14.20 12.34
CA ALA A 278 10.00 13.73 13.30
C ALA A 278 9.88 14.39 14.69
N HIS A 279 9.11 15.46 14.82
CA HIS A 279 9.01 16.27 16.04
C HIS A 279 7.61 16.32 16.67
N GLY A 280 6.62 15.52 16.19
CA GLY A 280 5.30 15.48 16.81
C GLY A 280 4.19 14.93 15.92
#